data_9b7723fc521a5c82a68558d0d2d71698
#
_entry.id   9b7723fc521a5c82a68558d0d2d71698
#
_cell.length_a   1.000
_cell.length_b   1.000
_cell.length_c   1.000
_cell.angle_alpha   90.00
_cell.angle_beta   90.00
_cell.angle_gamma   90.00
#
_symmetry.space_group_name_H-M   'P 1'
#
loop_
_entity.id
_entity.type
_entity.pdbx_description
1 polymer ?
#
loop_
_entity_poly.entity_id
_entity_poly.type
_entity_poly.pdbx_seq_one_letter_code
_entity_poly.pdbx_strand_id
1 'polypeptide(L)'
;MAQVYRSGRLYGTGRPARTTPHEVRTRTFAPRRRGVDPDQVRQFQAQVADELADLHRQVRELAQENNRIKQALRDWRTLHARECRTPNSGHW
;
A
#
# COMPACT_ATOMS: atom_id res chain seq x y z
N MET A 1 8.93 -5.62 16.02
CA MET A 1 8.58 -5.40 15.75
C MET A 1 8.35 -5.49 15.31
N ALA A 2 8.60 -5.66 14.94
CA ALA A 2 8.32 -5.65 14.41
C ALA A 2 7.71 -5.47 14.07
N GLN A 3 7.52 -5.41 13.78
CA GLN A 3 6.83 -5.27 13.31
C GLN A 3 6.57 -4.53 12.65
N VAL A 4 6.88 -4.26 12.33
CA VAL A 4 6.71 -3.57 11.62
C VAL A 4 6.53 -3.90 10.69
N TYR A 5 6.50 -4.44 10.28
CA TYR A 5 6.20 -4.78 9.41
C TYR A 5 5.87 -5.75 9.35
N ARG A 6 5.84 -6.24 9.53
CA ARG A 6 5.54 -7.00 9.44
C ARG A 6 4.71 -7.16 8.83
N SER A 7 4.45 -7.21 8.37
CA SER A 7 3.65 -7.28 7.77
C SER A 7 2.81 -6.50 7.78
N GLY A 8 2.48 -6.27 7.33
CA GLY A 8 1.55 -5.55 7.12
C GLY A 8 0.85 -5.23 8.20
N ARG A 9 0.71 -5.84 9.02
CA ARG A 9 -0.06 -5.53 9.86
C ARG A 9 0.41 -4.60 10.58
N LEU A 10 1.21 -4.50 10.57
CA LEU A 10 1.68 -3.70 11.24
C LEU A 10 1.44 -2.53 10.96
N TYR A 11 1.30 -2.24 9.92
CA TYR A 11 1.08 -1.12 9.63
C TYR A 11 0.05 -0.63 10.09
N GLY A 12 -0.35 -0.97 10.77
CA GLY A 12 -1.29 -0.48 11.20
C GLY A 12 -2.45 -0.33 10.85
N THR A 13 -2.92 -1.01 10.42
CA THR A 13 -4.13 -0.79 9.98
C THR A 13 -5.04 -1.09 11.04
N GLY A 14 -4.73 -1.79 11.99
CA GLY A 14 -5.71 -2.11 12.93
C GLY A 14 -6.78 -2.99 12.39
N ARG A 15 -6.70 -3.40 11.20
CA ARG A 15 -7.71 -4.21 10.66
C ARG A 15 -7.38 -5.64 10.84
N PRO A 16 -8.35 -6.49 10.87
CA PRO A 16 -8.10 -7.90 10.92
C PRO A 16 -7.28 -8.29 9.73
N ALA A 17 -6.71 -9.43 9.80
CA ALA A 17 -5.87 -9.88 8.73
C ALA A 17 -6.60 -9.81 7.41
N ARG A 18 -5.90 -9.41 6.40
CA ARG A 18 -6.47 -9.35 5.10
C ARG A 18 -6.37 -10.68 4.43
N THR A 19 -7.17 -10.86 3.43
CA THR A 19 -7.13 -12.03 2.60
C THR A 19 -5.77 -12.06 1.89
N THR A 20 -5.12 -13.15 1.94
CA THR A 20 -3.83 -13.29 1.30
C THR A 20 -4.01 -13.88 -0.09
N PRO A 21 -3.02 -13.71 -0.96
CA PRO A 21 -3.10 -14.35 -2.27
C PRO A 21 -3.24 -15.86 -2.17
N HIS A 22 -2.63 -16.45 -1.17
CA HIS A 22 -2.76 -17.89 -0.98
C HIS A 22 -4.20 -18.25 -0.68
N GLU A 23 -4.85 -17.50 0.17
CA GLU A 23 -6.23 -17.74 0.49
C GLU A 23 -7.12 -17.63 -0.73
N VAL A 24 -6.85 -16.66 -1.57
CA VAL A 24 -7.65 -16.50 -2.77
C VAL A 24 -7.49 -17.71 -3.67
N ARG A 25 -6.27 -18.18 -3.81
CA ARG A 25 -6.03 -19.32 -4.67
C ARG A 25 -6.61 -20.61 -4.15
N THR A 26 -6.66 -20.76 -2.84
CA THR A 26 -7.06 -22.01 -2.28
C THR A 26 -8.47 -22.03 -1.71
N ARG A 27 -9.18 -20.93 -1.80
CA ARG A 27 -10.50 -20.85 -1.24
C ARG A 27 -11.42 -21.84 -1.91
N THR A 28 -12.19 -22.56 -1.11
CA THR A 28 -13.18 -23.46 -1.65
C THR A 28 -14.54 -23.04 -1.12
N PHE A 29 -15.58 -23.50 -1.78
CA PHE A 29 -16.94 -23.16 -1.42
C PHE A 29 -17.76 -24.41 -1.24
N ALA A 30 -18.82 -24.30 -0.48
CA ALA A 30 -19.66 -25.45 -0.20
C ALA A 30 -20.25 -25.98 -1.50
N PRO A 31 -20.20 -27.29 -1.70
CA PRO A 31 -20.72 -27.84 -2.95
C PRO A 31 -22.24 -27.79 -2.99
N ARG A 32 -22.76 -27.67 -4.20
CA ARG A 32 -24.17 -27.70 -4.45
C ARG A 32 -24.37 -28.62 -5.61
N ARG A 33 -25.67 -28.94 -5.87
CA ARG A 33 -25.95 -29.86 -6.90
C ARG A 33 -25.28 -29.58 -8.21
N ARG A 34 -25.21 -28.36 -8.62
CA ARG A 34 -24.57 -28.04 -9.87
C ARG A 34 -23.44 -27.08 -9.70
N GLY A 35 -22.56 -27.31 -8.78
CA GLY A 35 -21.45 -26.41 -8.60
C GLY A 35 -21.25 -26.09 -7.15
N VAL A 36 -21.06 -24.82 -6.84
CA VAL A 36 -20.83 -24.40 -5.47
C VAL A 36 -21.87 -23.40 -5.05
N ASP A 37 -21.91 -23.10 -3.79
CA ASP A 37 -22.88 -22.18 -3.23
C ASP A 37 -22.64 -20.78 -3.80
N PRO A 38 -23.56 -20.25 -4.58
CA PRO A 38 -23.33 -18.95 -5.20
C PRO A 38 -23.29 -17.82 -4.19
N ASP A 39 -23.95 -17.95 -3.08
CA ASP A 39 -23.91 -16.89 -2.08
C ASP A 39 -22.54 -16.79 -1.45
N GLN A 40 -21.91 -17.92 -1.19
CA GLN A 40 -20.57 -17.90 -0.65
C GLN A 40 -19.59 -17.31 -1.64
N VAL A 41 -19.76 -17.62 -2.91
CA VAL A 41 -18.89 -17.07 -3.93
C VAL A 41 -19.07 -15.55 -3.97
N ARG A 42 -20.29 -15.08 -3.94
CA ARG A 42 -20.52 -13.64 -3.99
C ARG A 42 -20.00 -12.93 -2.77
N GLN A 43 -20.14 -13.55 -1.60
CA GLN A 43 -19.61 -12.94 -0.40
C GLN A 43 -18.09 -12.84 -0.47
N PHE A 44 -17.46 -13.89 -0.97
CA PHE A 44 -16.03 -13.87 -1.10
C PHE A 44 -15.59 -12.81 -2.11
N GLN A 45 -16.30 -12.70 -3.22
CA GLN A 45 -15.96 -11.69 -4.21
C GLN A 45 -16.10 -10.30 -3.64
N ALA A 46 -17.14 -10.06 -2.87
CA ALA A 46 -17.33 -8.75 -2.28
C ALA A 46 -16.22 -8.44 -1.29
N GLN A 47 -15.82 -9.40 -0.51
CA GLN A 47 -14.75 -9.19 0.44
C GLN A 47 -13.44 -8.88 -0.28
N VAL A 48 -13.12 -9.64 -1.32
CA VAL A 48 -11.90 -9.40 -2.05
C VAL A 48 -11.94 -8.04 -2.74
N ALA A 49 -13.10 -7.71 -3.29
CA ALA A 49 -13.23 -6.42 -3.95
C ALA A 49 -13.01 -5.26 -2.99
N ASP A 50 -13.55 -5.36 -1.79
CA ASP A 50 -13.37 -4.31 -0.81
C ASP A 50 -11.91 -4.19 -0.40
N GLU A 51 -11.26 -5.32 -0.24
CA GLU A 51 -9.86 -5.29 0.16
C GLU A 51 -8.99 -4.75 -0.95
N LEU A 52 -9.31 -5.07 -2.20
CA LEU A 52 -8.57 -4.52 -3.31
C LEU A 52 -8.74 -3.01 -3.40
N ALA A 53 -9.94 -2.54 -3.20
CA ALA A 53 -10.20 -1.10 -3.23
C ALA A 53 -9.40 -0.40 -2.15
N ASP A 54 -9.34 -1.02 -0.98
CA ASP A 54 -8.60 -0.48 0.11
C ASP A 54 -7.10 -0.43 -0.19
N LEU A 55 -6.57 -1.50 -0.75
CA LEU A 55 -5.17 -1.54 -1.10
C LEU A 55 -4.83 -0.53 -2.19
N HIS A 56 -5.71 -0.37 -3.17
CA HIS A 56 -5.48 0.61 -4.21
C HIS A 56 -5.45 2.02 -3.62
N ARG A 57 -6.31 2.27 -2.66
CA ARG A 57 -6.32 3.57 -2.02
C ARG A 57 -5.02 3.80 -1.27
N GLN A 58 -4.54 2.78 -0.58
CA GLN A 58 -3.30 2.91 0.15
C GLN A 58 -2.12 3.14 -0.78
N VAL A 59 -2.12 2.45 -1.91
CA VAL A 59 -1.06 2.66 -2.88
C VAL A 59 -1.07 4.09 -3.39
N ARG A 60 -2.25 4.62 -3.67
CA ARG A 60 -2.34 6.01 -4.13
C ARG A 60 -1.86 6.98 -3.08
N GLU A 61 -2.21 6.72 -1.83
CA GLU A 61 -1.78 7.61 -0.75
C GLU A 61 -0.28 7.57 -0.57
N LEU A 62 0.30 6.37 -0.67
CA LEU A 62 1.73 6.25 -0.56
C LEU A 62 2.44 6.91 -1.73
N ALA A 63 1.86 6.81 -2.92
CA ALA A 63 2.44 7.45 -4.08
C ALA A 63 2.43 8.96 -3.93
N GLN A 64 1.34 9.49 -3.41
CA GLN A 64 1.26 10.92 -3.19
C GLN A 64 2.25 11.39 -2.14
N GLU A 65 2.36 10.63 -1.08
CA GLU A 65 3.31 10.96 -0.04
C GLU A 65 4.73 10.90 -0.58
N ASN A 66 5.00 9.88 -1.37
CA ASN A 66 6.31 9.73 -1.96
C ASN A 66 6.65 10.91 -2.86
N ASN A 67 5.69 11.34 -3.66
CA ASN A 67 5.91 12.50 -4.53
C ASN A 67 6.11 13.77 -3.74
N ARG A 68 5.39 13.92 -2.66
CA ARG A 68 5.53 15.08 -1.81
C ARG A 68 6.91 15.14 -1.19
N ILE A 69 7.39 13.99 -0.72
CA ILE A 69 8.71 13.92 -0.13
C ILE A 69 9.78 14.20 -1.18
N LYS A 70 9.61 13.64 -2.37
CA LYS A 70 10.58 13.88 -3.43
C LYS A 70 10.61 15.34 -3.83
N GLN A 71 9.46 15.97 -3.88
CA GLN A 71 9.40 17.37 -4.24
C GLN A 71 10.10 18.21 -3.18
N ALA A 72 9.82 17.92 -1.93
CA ALA A 72 10.46 18.65 -0.85
C ALA A 72 11.97 18.48 -0.88
N LEU A 73 12.41 17.28 -1.20
CA LEU A 73 13.84 17.02 -1.27
C LEU A 73 14.47 17.77 -2.43
N ARG A 74 13.80 17.83 -3.56
CA ARG A 74 14.31 18.58 -4.68
C ARG A 74 14.38 20.06 -4.36
N ASP A 75 13.37 20.57 -3.70
CA ASP A 75 13.36 21.97 -3.33
C ASP A 75 14.49 22.28 -2.35
N TRP A 76 14.67 21.40 -1.41
CA TRP A 76 15.73 21.58 -0.44
C TRP A 76 17.09 21.56 -1.13
N ARG A 77 17.29 20.67 -2.06
CA ARG A 77 18.57 20.60 -2.76
C ARG A 77 18.80 21.83 -3.59
N THR A 78 17.77 22.32 -4.23
CA THR A 78 17.90 23.53 -5.03
C THR A 78 18.29 24.70 -4.17
N LEU A 79 17.61 24.85 -3.05
CA LEU A 79 17.91 25.94 -2.17
C LEU A 79 19.31 25.82 -1.61
N HIS A 80 19.66 24.64 -1.20
CA HIS A 80 20.97 24.41 -0.65
C HIS A 80 22.06 24.69 -1.68
N ALA A 81 21.83 24.26 -2.89
CA ALA A 81 22.80 24.49 -3.94
C ALA A 81 22.95 25.97 -4.21
N ARG A 82 21.87 26.71 -4.17
CA ARG A 82 21.93 28.12 -4.39
C ARG A 82 22.74 28.79 -3.31
N GLU A 83 22.53 28.39 -2.09
CA GLU A 83 23.26 28.96 -1.00
C GLU A 83 24.70 28.60 -1.07
N CYS A 84 24.99 27.38 -1.43
CA CYS A 84 26.34 26.97 -1.52
C CYS A 84 27.07 27.61 -2.66
N ARG A 85 26.35 28.16 -3.63
CA ARG A 85 26.94 28.72 -4.73
C ARG A 85 27.23 30.11 -4.54
N THR A 86 27.07 30.65 -3.43
CA THR A 86 27.33 31.97 -3.30
C THR A 86 28.77 32.13 -3.40
N PRO A 87 29.25 33.20 -3.16
CA PRO A 87 30.57 33.60 -3.44
C PRO A 87 31.57 32.66 -3.04
N ASN A 88 31.35 31.92 -2.13
CA ASN A 88 32.27 31.08 -1.80
C ASN A 88 32.23 29.88 -2.41
N SER A 89 31.31 29.60 -3.16
CA SER A 89 31.13 28.35 -3.70
C SER A 89 32.32 27.89 -4.36
N GLY A 90 33.03 28.72 -4.81
CA GLY A 90 34.12 28.26 -5.57
C GLY A 90 35.16 27.67 -4.77
N HIS A 91 35.20 27.88 -3.54
CA HIS A 91 36.22 27.33 -2.92
C HIS A 91 35.94 26.25 -2.13
N TRP A 92 34.95 25.60 -2.32
CA TRP A 92 34.78 24.48 -1.63
C TRP A 92 35.64 23.45 -2.02
#